data_b641c0cb4e62a69b7756ba7424a399d6
#
_entry.id   b641c0cb4e62a69b7756ba7424a399d6
#
_cell.length_a   1.000
_cell.length_b   1.000
_cell.length_c   1.000
_cell.angle_alpha   90.00
_cell.angle_beta   90.00
_cell.angle_gamma   90.00
#
_symmetry.space_group_name_H-M   'P 1'
#
loop_
_entity.id
_entity.type
_entity.pdbx_description
1 polymer ?
#
loop_
_entity_poly.entity_id
_entity_poly.type
_entity_poly.pdbx_seq_one_letter_code
_entity_poly.pdbx_strand_id
1 'polypeptide(L)'
;FYGQPLDDDRTAIQLSLIEGAYLAEQGVLSFPDGRESILELGRETEGDRFDRRLTVYTALRARGIVPKTGFKFGADFRTYADVSSVDDLGHSERLVRVLPDGHTFAPRDLSLDVRLAHGVRKEMVFAFTDGTSHGPDVDPNGEVEWLAVQRLTP
;
A
#
# COMPACT_ATOMS: atom_id res chain seq x y z
N PHE A 1 4.43 8.44 8.62
CA PHE A 1 4.10 9.58 7.75
C PHE A 1 2.83 9.28 6.97
N TYR A 2 1.81 10.08 7.18
CA TYR A 2 0.48 9.86 6.65
C TYR A 2 -0.01 11.08 5.90
N GLY A 3 -0.79 10.84 4.84
CA GLY A 3 -1.51 11.85 4.13
C GLY A 3 -0.66 12.87 3.37
N GLN A 4 -1.32 13.91 2.94
CA GLN A 4 -0.72 15.05 2.28
C GLN A 4 -1.25 16.34 2.92
N PRO A 5 -0.41 17.35 3.21
CA PRO A 5 -0.89 18.62 3.68
C PRO A 5 -1.82 19.27 2.66
N LEU A 6 -2.94 19.83 3.14
CA LEU A 6 -3.88 20.61 2.32
C LEU A 6 -3.51 22.08 2.20
N ASP A 7 -2.68 22.55 3.13
CA ASP A 7 -2.24 23.96 3.19
C ASP A 7 -0.74 24.05 3.52
N ASP A 8 -0.16 25.20 3.27
CA ASP A 8 1.25 25.46 3.53
C ASP A 8 1.58 25.43 5.03
N ASP A 9 0.61 25.77 5.88
CA ASP A 9 0.77 25.78 7.34
C ASP A 9 0.62 24.37 7.95
N ARG A 10 0.29 23.37 7.15
CA ARG A 10 0.09 21.98 7.57
C ARG A 10 -0.95 21.82 8.68
N THR A 11 -1.97 22.68 8.69
CA THR A 11 -3.06 22.64 9.68
C THR A 11 -4.09 21.56 9.37
N ALA A 12 -4.18 21.12 8.11
CA ALA A 12 -5.04 20.04 7.66
C ALA A 12 -4.27 19.06 6.78
N ILE A 13 -4.60 17.80 6.93
CA ILE A 13 -3.98 16.68 6.20
C ILE A 13 -5.08 15.88 5.52
N GLN A 14 -4.93 15.64 4.24
CA GLN A 14 -5.78 14.72 3.50
C GLN A 14 -5.24 13.29 3.60
N LEU A 15 -6.05 12.38 4.08
CA LEU A 15 -5.74 10.94 4.12
C LEU A 15 -6.46 10.21 2.98
N SER A 16 -5.81 9.18 2.45
CA SER A 16 -6.50 8.20 1.62
C SER A 16 -7.42 7.31 2.48
N LEU A 17 -8.36 6.62 1.85
CA LEU A 17 -9.23 5.66 2.56
C LEU A 17 -8.42 4.59 3.28
N ILE A 18 -7.36 4.08 2.66
CA ILE A 18 -6.48 3.07 3.26
C ILE A 18 -5.76 3.63 4.49
N GLU A 19 -5.22 4.83 4.42
CA GLU A 19 -4.56 5.47 5.57
C GLU A 19 -5.54 5.70 6.71
N GLY A 20 -6.74 6.22 6.40
CA GLY A 20 -7.79 6.44 7.39
C GLY A 20 -8.24 5.14 8.05
N ALA A 21 -8.44 4.09 7.28
CA ALA A 21 -8.82 2.77 7.80
C ALA A 21 -7.71 2.18 8.68
N TYR A 22 -6.47 2.22 8.24
CA TYR A 22 -5.34 1.76 9.02
C TYR A 22 -5.23 2.48 10.37
N LEU A 23 -5.29 3.81 10.36
CA LEU A 23 -5.20 4.60 11.59
C LEU A 23 -6.40 4.37 12.53
N ALA A 24 -7.58 4.11 11.98
CA ALA A 24 -8.75 3.73 12.78
C ALA A 24 -8.55 2.37 13.45
N GLU A 25 -8.03 1.38 12.73
CA GLU A 25 -7.73 0.06 13.29
C GLU A 25 -6.63 0.09 14.35
N GLN A 26 -5.64 0.98 14.18
CA GLN A 26 -4.59 1.20 15.20
C GLN A 26 -5.07 2.02 16.41
N GLY A 27 -6.32 2.49 16.41
CA GLY A 27 -6.86 3.31 17.50
C GLY A 27 -6.33 4.74 17.54
N VAL A 28 -5.70 5.22 16.46
CA VAL A 28 -5.14 6.58 16.36
C VAL A 28 -6.22 7.57 15.94
N LEU A 29 -7.14 7.17 15.07
CA LEU A 29 -8.27 7.97 14.63
C LEU A 29 -9.59 7.37 15.11
N SER A 30 -10.53 8.25 15.46
CA SER A 30 -11.91 7.89 15.79
C SER A 30 -12.86 8.56 14.80
N PHE A 31 -13.85 7.81 14.34
CA PHE A 31 -14.90 8.32 13.48
C PHE A 31 -16.22 8.34 14.28
N PRO A 32 -17.12 9.35 14.05
CA PRO A 32 -18.37 9.44 14.79
C PRO A 32 -19.23 8.17 14.73
N ASP A 33 -19.22 7.46 13.58
CA ASP A 33 -19.97 6.23 13.36
C ASP A 33 -19.14 4.95 13.60
N GLY A 34 -17.98 5.10 14.25
CA GLY A 34 -17.06 4.00 14.54
C GLY A 34 -16.14 3.64 13.37
N ARG A 35 -15.17 2.78 13.66
CA ARG A 35 -14.16 2.35 12.66
C ARG A 35 -14.77 1.59 11.48
N GLU A 36 -15.88 0.87 11.72
CA GLU A 36 -16.55 0.12 10.66
C GLU A 36 -17.06 1.03 9.54
N SER A 37 -17.38 2.29 9.83
CA SER A 37 -17.86 3.22 8.82
C SER A 37 -16.80 3.50 7.73
N ILE A 38 -15.53 3.64 8.09
CA ILE A 38 -14.45 3.86 7.12
C ILE A 38 -14.14 2.57 6.34
N LEU A 39 -14.23 1.40 6.98
CA LEU A 39 -14.06 0.11 6.31
C LEU A 39 -15.17 -0.14 5.29
N GLU A 40 -16.42 0.12 5.65
CA GLU A 40 -17.57 0.00 4.74
C GLU A 40 -17.44 0.95 3.54
N LEU A 41 -17.05 2.20 3.80
CA LEU A 41 -16.83 3.17 2.73
C LEU A 41 -15.72 2.71 1.77
N GLY A 42 -14.65 2.16 2.30
CA GLY A 42 -13.56 1.60 1.50
C GLY A 42 -14.04 0.45 0.61
N ARG A 43 -14.81 -0.47 1.16
CA ARG A 43 -15.38 -1.62 0.42
C ARG A 43 -16.38 -1.19 -0.64
N GLU A 44 -17.21 -0.19 -0.35
CA GLU A 44 -18.13 0.39 -1.34
C GLU A 44 -17.38 1.06 -2.49
N THR A 45 -16.27 1.73 -2.19
CA THR A 45 -15.49 2.49 -3.18
C THR A 45 -14.60 1.59 -4.04
N GLU A 46 -13.92 0.62 -3.43
CA GLU A 46 -12.88 -0.19 -4.07
C GLU A 46 -13.26 -1.67 -4.26
N GLY A 47 -14.37 -2.12 -3.66
CA GLY A 47 -14.79 -3.52 -3.68
C GLY A 47 -13.82 -4.43 -2.92
N ASP A 48 -13.62 -5.66 -3.43
CA ASP A 48 -12.75 -6.68 -2.80
C ASP A 48 -11.28 -6.26 -2.72
N ARG A 49 -10.87 -5.30 -3.52
CA ARG A 49 -9.50 -4.78 -3.51
C ARG A 49 -9.17 -4.04 -2.23
N PHE A 50 -10.16 -3.43 -1.57
CA PHE A 50 -9.93 -2.62 -0.38
C PHE A 50 -9.29 -3.41 0.76
N ASP A 51 -9.88 -4.54 1.12
CA ASP A 51 -9.36 -5.37 2.22
C ASP A 51 -7.98 -5.93 1.91
N ARG A 52 -7.73 -6.35 0.66
CA ARG A 52 -6.39 -6.80 0.24
C ARG A 52 -5.36 -5.68 0.33
N ARG A 53 -5.70 -4.49 -0.13
CA ARG A 53 -4.82 -3.32 -0.06
C ARG A 53 -4.56 -2.91 1.39
N LEU A 54 -5.56 -2.95 2.25
CA LEU A 54 -5.42 -2.65 3.68
C LEU A 54 -4.51 -3.68 4.37
N THR A 55 -4.66 -4.96 4.06
CA THR A 55 -3.78 -6.03 4.58
C THR A 55 -2.32 -5.76 4.20
N VAL A 56 -2.05 -5.48 2.94
CA VAL A 56 -0.70 -5.19 2.44
C VAL A 56 -0.15 -3.90 3.06
N TYR A 57 -0.96 -2.86 3.16
CA TYR A 57 -0.59 -1.61 3.81
C TYR A 57 -0.16 -1.85 5.26
N THR A 58 -0.97 -2.60 6.01
CA THR A 58 -0.68 -2.97 7.40
C THR A 58 0.63 -3.74 7.52
N ALA A 59 0.85 -4.73 6.64
CA ALA A 59 2.08 -5.51 6.62
C ALA A 59 3.32 -4.66 6.33
N LEU A 60 3.23 -3.71 5.40
CA LEU A 60 4.32 -2.78 5.11
C LEU A 60 4.65 -1.89 6.32
N ARG A 61 3.62 -1.32 6.94
CA ARG A 61 3.80 -0.49 8.15
C ARG A 61 4.42 -1.27 9.30
N ALA A 62 4.01 -2.51 9.51
CA ALA A 62 4.57 -3.37 10.55
C ALA A 62 6.07 -3.64 10.36
N ARG A 63 6.57 -3.55 9.13
CA ARG A 63 7.99 -3.68 8.79
C ARG A 63 8.75 -2.35 8.83
N GLY A 64 8.12 -1.27 9.24
CA GLY A 64 8.74 0.07 9.25
C GLY A 64 8.84 0.71 7.86
N ILE A 65 8.15 0.16 6.86
CA ILE A 65 8.13 0.69 5.50
C ILE A 65 6.97 1.68 5.38
N VAL A 66 7.21 2.82 4.73
CA VAL A 66 6.18 3.84 4.49
C VAL A 66 5.58 3.65 3.09
N PRO A 67 4.34 3.16 2.98
CA PRO A 67 3.65 3.10 1.69
C PRO A 67 2.94 4.42 1.41
N LYS A 68 3.03 4.87 0.18
CA LYS A 68 2.28 6.00 -0.38
C LYS A 68 1.54 5.52 -1.62
N THR A 69 0.59 6.30 -2.10
CA THR A 69 -0.12 5.93 -3.33
C THR A 69 0.82 5.71 -4.50
N GLY A 70 0.65 4.61 -5.19
CA GLY A 70 1.37 4.26 -6.41
C GLY A 70 0.58 4.56 -7.69
N PHE A 71 -0.59 5.17 -7.58
CA PHE A 71 -1.50 5.40 -8.71
C PHE A 71 -0.80 6.07 -9.89
N LYS A 72 0.03 7.08 -9.65
CA LYS A 72 0.81 7.78 -10.66
C LYS A 72 1.70 6.84 -11.50
N PHE A 73 2.11 5.72 -10.91
CA PHE A 73 2.97 4.72 -11.55
C PHE A 73 2.21 3.46 -11.99
N GLY A 74 0.88 3.45 -11.89
CA GLY A 74 0.07 2.28 -12.23
C GLY A 74 0.19 1.12 -11.23
N ALA A 75 0.63 1.39 -10.00
CA ALA A 75 0.74 0.43 -8.91
C ALA A 75 -0.17 0.83 -7.75
N ASP A 76 -0.36 -0.08 -6.79
CA ASP A 76 -1.14 0.22 -5.58
C ASP A 76 -0.37 1.13 -4.63
N PHE A 77 0.91 0.81 -4.40
CA PHE A 77 1.77 1.59 -3.51
C PHE A 77 3.14 1.82 -4.14
N ARG A 78 3.75 2.90 -3.74
CA ARG A 78 5.19 3.14 -3.81
C ARG A 78 5.72 3.16 -2.38
N THR A 79 6.88 2.60 -2.14
CA THR A 79 7.39 2.39 -0.79
C THR A 79 8.69 3.11 -0.53
N TYR A 80 8.85 3.52 0.71
CA TYR A 80 10.04 4.16 1.25
C TYR A 80 10.50 3.37 2.46
N ALA A 81 11.76 2.94 2.46
CA ALA A 81 12.38 2.27 3.59
C ALA A 81 13.28 3.26 4.35
N ASP A 82 13.58 2.92 5.61
CA ASP A 82 14.55 3.65 6.46
C ASP A 82 14.26 5.15 6.60
N VAL A 83 12.98 5.51 6.66
CA VAL A 83 12.54 6.90 6.77
C VAL A 83 12.47 7.30 8.24
N SER A 84 13.26 8.30 8.65
CA SER A 84 13.26 8.85 10.01
C SER A 84 12.42 10.12 10.15
N SER A 85 12.21 10.87 9.05
CA SER A 85 11.39 12.09 9.03
C SER A 85 10.68 12.28 7.70
N VAL A 86 9.68 13.16 7.65
CA VAL A 86 8.98 13.51 6.39
C VAL A 86 9.96 14.10 5.36
N ASP A 87 10.97 14.81 5.82
CA ASP A 87 11.97 15.44 4.95
C ASP A 87 12.93 14.41 4.33
N ASP A 88 12.98 13.19 4.91
CA ASP A 88 13.76 12.08 4.40
C ASP A 88 13.04 11.28 3.29
N LEU A 89 11.80 11.64 2.95
CA LEU A 89 11.09 11.04 1.83
C LEU A 89 11.75 11.45 0.51
N GLY A 90 12.79 10.74 0.16
CA GLY A 90 13.46 10.87 -1.12
C GLY A 90 12.69 10.19 -2.26
N HIS A 91 13.40 9.53 -3.13
CA HIS A 91 12.78 8.71 -4.18
C HIS A 91 12.34 7.36 -3.61
N SER A 92 11.13 6.92 -3.94
CA SER A 92 10.65 5.58 -3.60
C SER A 92 11.49 4.52 -4.32
N GLU A 93 11.75 3.40 -3.64
CA GLU A 93 12.58 2.32 -4.17
C GLU A 93 11.78 1.25 -4.91
N ARG A 94 10.56 0.98 -4.45
CA ARG A 94 9.73 -0.11 -4.96
C ARG A 94 8.33 0.34 -5.29
N LEU A 95 7.77 -0.31 -6.29
CA LEU A 95 6.33 -0.28 -6.59
C LEU A 95 5.73 -1.60 -6.11
N VAL A 96 4.61 -1.52 -5.42
CA VAL A 96 3.89 -2.70 -4.91
C VAL A 96 2.55 -2.80 -5.60
N ARG A 97 2.30 -3.96 -6.18
CA ARG A 97 1.02 -4.32 -6.75
C ARG A 97 0.35 -5.39 -5.92
N VAL A 98 -0.87 -5.13 -5.47
CA VAL A 98 -1.64 -6.02 -4.61
C VAL A 98 -2.51 -6.91 -5.47
N LEU A 99 -2.40 -8.22 -5.28
CA LEU A 99 -3.10 -9.23 -6.06
C LEU A 99 -3.77 -10.26 -5.14
N PRO A 100 -4.88 -10.87 -5.58
CA PRO A 100 -5.48 -11.97 -4.82
C PRO A 100 -4.57 -13.21 -4.83
N ASP A 101 -4.71 -14.03 -3.80
CA ASP A 101 -4.08 -15.35 -3.78
C ASP A 101 -4.48 -16.16 -5.01
N GLY A 102 -3.53 -16.88 -5.58
CA GLY A 102 -3.76 -17.68 -6.77
C GLY A 102 -3.89 -16.89 -8.07
N HIS A 103 -3.56 -15.59 -8.07
CA HIS A 103 -3.55 -14.79 -9.30
C HIS A 103 -2.65 -15.42 -10.36
N THR A 104 -3.16 -15.53 -11.58
CA THR A 104 -2.43 -16.04 -12.73
C THR A 104 -1.98 -14.88 -13.61
N PHE A 105 -0.68 -14.82 -13.89
CA PHE A 105 -0.11 -13.81 -14.77
C PHE A 105 -0.18 -14.24 -16.22
N ALA A 106 -0.71 -13.36 -17.09
CA ALA A 106 -0.39 -13.43 -18.50
C ALA A 106 1.04 -12.90 -18.70
N PRO A 107 1.90 -13.55 -19.49
CA PRO A 107 3.28 -13.10 -19.69
C PRO A 107 3.41 -11.66 -20.14
N ARG A 108 2.47 -11.21 -20.99
CA ARG A 108 2.42 -9.82 -21.45
C ARG A 108 2.19 -8.83 -20.29
N ASP A 109 1.27 -9.12 -19.40
CA ASP A 109 0.92 -8.24 -18.30
C ASP A 109 2.07 -8.16 -17.29
N LEU A 110 2.69 -9.29 -16.98
CA LEU A 110 3.88 -9.35 -16.13
C LEU A 110 5.02 -8.53 -16.74
N SER A 111 5.28 -8.68 -18.03
CA SER A 111 6.31 -7.94 -18.74
C SER A 111 6.07 -6.42 -18.71
N LEU A 112 4.82 -6.00 -18.86
CA LEU A 112 4.43 -4.58 -18.80
C LEU A 112 4.66 -4.00 -17.41
N ASP A 113 4.29 -4.72 -16.35
CA ASP A 113 4.49 -4.28 -14.97
C ASP A 113 5.97 -4.12 -14.63
N VAL A 114 6.80 -5.09 -15.01
CA VAL A 114 8.24 -5.05 -14.78
C VAL A 114 8.89 -3.91 -15.59
N ARG A 115 8.45 -3.71 -16.83
CA ARG A 115 8.93 -2.60 -17.67
C ARG A 115 8.56 -1.25 -17.08
N LEU A 116 7.35 -1.11 -16.55
CA LEU A 116 6.90 0.12 -15.89
C LEU A 116 7.83 0.48 -14.73
N ALA A 117 8.08 -0.46 -13.84
CA ALA A 117 8.97 -0.24 -12.71
C ALA A 117 10.39 0.09 -13.15
N HIS A 118 10.93 -0.64 -14.12
CA HIS A 118 12.27 -0.40 -14.67
C HIS A 118 12.39 0.99 -15.31
N GLY A 119 11.36 1.42 -16.03
CA GLY A 119 11.33 2.74 -16.69
C GLY A 119 11.41 3.92 -15.72
N VAL A 120 10.97 3.74 -14.47
CA VAL A 120 11.05 4.75 -13.40
C VAL A 120 12.13 4.41 -12.37
N ARG A 121 13.03 3.48 -12.69
CA ARG A 121 14.15 3.04 -11.85
C ARG A 121 13.70 2.49 -10.48
N LYS A 122 12.65 1.68 -10.48
CA LYS A 122 12.11 1.02 -9.28
C LYS A 122 12.04 -0.48 -9.49
N GLU A 123 11.99 -1.21 -8.40
CA GLU A 123 11.73 -2.64 -8.39
C GLU A 123 10.22 -2.88 -8.30
N MET A 124 9.72 -3.83 -9.08
CA MET A 124 8.32 -4.27 -8.97
C MET A 124 8.20 -5.40 -7.95
N VAL A 125 7.31 -5.22 -6.99
CA VAL A 125 6.98 -6.23 -5.98
C VAL A 125 5.49 -6.55 -6.09
N PHE A 126 5.18 -7.83 -6.20
CA PHE A 126 3.80 -8.33 -6.13
C PHE A 126 3.52 -8.82 -4.71
N ALA A 127 2.41 -8.39 -4.16
CA ALA A 127 1.94 -8.77 -2.84
C ALA A 127 0.63 -9.55 -2.98
N PHE A 128 0.65 -10.83 -2.62
CA PHE A 128 -0.50 -11.72 -2.73
C PHE A 128 -1.16 -11.90 -1.36
N THR A 129 -2.45 -11.71 -1.30
CA THR A 129 -3.23 -11.91 -0.08
C THR A 129 -4.70 -12.14 -0.41
N ASP A 130 -5.41 -12.85 0.45
CA ASP A 130 -6.87 -12.95 0.38
C ASP A 130 -7.59 -11.74 0.97
N GLY A 131 -6.88 -10.91 1.76
CA GLY A 131 -7.44 -9.72 2.37
C GLY A 131 -8.31 -9.98 3.59
N THR A 132 -8.29 -11.18 4.16
CA THR A 132 -9.16 -11.54 5.29
C THR A 132 -8.64 -11.04 6.63
N SER A 133 -7.36 -10.72 6.74
CA SER A 133 -6.71 -10.36 8.00
C SER A 133 -5.99 -9.04 7.88
N HIS A 134 -6.48 -8.06 8.60
CA HIS A 134 -5.84 -6.77 8.81
C HIS A 134 -6.13 -6.29 10.24
N GLY A 135 -5.36 -5.36 10.74
CA GLY A 135 -5.51 -4.84 12.10
C GLY A 135 -4.21 -4.96 12.91
N PRO A 136 -4.25 -4.51 14.18
CA PRO A 136 -3.04 -4.41 15.00
C PRO A 136 -2.43 -5.77 15.39
N ASP A 137 -3.21 -6.83 15.39
CA ASP A 137 -2.80 -8.19 15.79
C ASP A 137 -2.38 -9.07 14.62
N VAL A 138 -2.31 -8.51 13.41
CA VAL A 138 -1.93 -9.26 12.21
C VAL A 138 -0.45 -9.57 12.23
N ASP A 139 -0.12 -10.85 12.01
CA ASP A 139 1.27 -11.24 11.75
C ASP A 139 1.68 -10.79 10.35
N PRO A 140 2.58 -9.80 10.24
CA PRO A 140 2.95 -9.27 8.93
C PRO A 140 3.69 -10.28 8.05
N ASN A 141 4.16 -11.38 8.60
CA ASN A 141 4.87 -12.41 7.86
C ASN A 141 3.96 -13.55 7.38
N GLY A 142 2.75 -13.67 7.94
CA GLY A 142 1.81 -14.74 7.63
C GLY A 142 0.72 -14.42 6.63
N GLU A 143 0.42 -13.13 6.44
CA GLU A 143 -0.78 -12.69 5.71
C GLU A 143 -0.51 -12.29 4.25
N VAL A 144 0.73 -12.08 3.89
CA VAL A 144 1.11 -11.62 2.55
C VAL A 144 2.29 -12.42 2.03
N GLU A 145 2.14 -12.93 0.82
CA GLU A 145 3.25 -13.52 0.07
C GLU A 145 3.84 -12.47 -0.87
N TRP A 146 5.15 -12.31 -0.82
CA TRP A 146 5.87 -11.27 -1.55
C TRP A 146 6.71 -11.87 -2.68
N LEU A 147 6.62 -11.28 -3.86
CA LEU A 147 7.42 -11.66 -5.02
C LEU A 147 8.03 -10.42 -5.66
N ALA A 148 9.36 -10.30 -5.60
CA ALA A 148 10.09 -9.27 -6.33
C ALA A 148 10.44 -9.77 -7.71
N VAL A 149 10.16 -8.99 -8.74
CA VAL A 149 10.41 -9.34 -10.14
C VAL A 149 11.24 -8.25 -10.80
N GLN A 150 12.32 -8.66 -11.42
CA GLN A 150 13.24 -7.76 -12.11
C GLN A 150 13.43 -8.23 -13.56
N ARG A 151 13.74 -7.25 -14.41
CA ARG A 151 14.17 -7.54 -15.75
C ARG A 151 15.60 -8.09 -15.73
N LEU A 152 15.78 -9.26 -16.32
CA LEU A 152 17.10 -9.80 -16.54
C LEU A 152 17.78 -9.05 -17.67
N THR A 153 18.94 -8.48 -17.40
CA THR A 153 19.79 -7.87 -18.42
C THR A 153 20.96 -8.80 -18.66
N PRO A 154 21.04 -9.43 -19.85
CA PRO A 154 22.14 -10.33 -20.16
C PRO A 154 23.50 -9.61 -20.28
#